data_be0d1b7c651555482683ec4d5c9c4cc4
#
_entry.id   be0d1b7c651555482683ec4d5c9c4cc4
#
_cell.length_a   1.000
_cell.length_b   1.000
_cell.length_c   1.000
_cell.angle_alpha   90.00
_cell.angle_beta   90.00
_cell.angle_gamma   90.00
#
_symmetry.space_group_name_H-M   'P 1'
#
loop_
_entity.id
_entity.type
_entity.pdbx_description
1 polymer ?
#
loop_
_entity_poly.entity_id
_entity_poly.type
_entity_poly.pdbx_seq_one_letter_code
_entity_poly.pdbx_strand_id
1 'polypeptide(L)'
;MIGLFLGKTDFPKKILNKLRKRKIKYFIIDLTKKNLFKKDKNSHSINIGRFGQILNLINEKKCRKVIFAGKIDKPKISKLRLDIKGIYYIPRIIKAAKLGDAAILKELIKILDENKVKVIKSNFYNPELTLSKGNYTNSKPSKFNLMNIKIGINTLKKINSYNHVQGLIVRNKKIISRETEKGTKKMIQSIKKDKNNPGILIKFPKKKQDLRADLPTIGLDTLKDCKKVGINGIVLKAKQNIFLDKEKSIKFANRNQIFINIIWKKKYLF
;
A
#
# COMPACT_ATOMS: atom_id res chain seq x y z
N MET A 1 12.08 -8.89 -19.51
CA MET A 1 10.79 -9.40 -19.00
C MET A 1 10.63 -8.96 -17.53
N ILE A 2 9.41 -8.73 -17.05
CA ILE A 2 9.08 -8.33 -15.66
C ILE A 2 8.19 -9.40 -15.04
N GLY A 3 8.56 -9.88 -13.84
CA GLY A 3 7.70 -10.73 -13.04
C GLY A 3 6.78 -9.90 -12.14
N LEU A 4 5.51 -10.28 -12.04
CA LEU A 4 4.50 -9.56 -11.27
C LEU A 4 3.94 -10.48 -10.19
N PHE A 5 4.19 -10.18 -8.93
CA PHE A 5 3.55 -10.82 -7.79
C PHE A 5 2.29 -10.04 -7.44
N LEU A 6 1.13 -10.56 -7.84
CA LEU A 6 -0.12 -9.82 -7.76
C LEU A 6 -1.04 -10.37 -6.69
N GLY A 7 -1.47 -9.49 -5.80
CA GLY A 7 -2.55 -9.69 -4.86
C GLY A 7 -3.87 -9.07 -5.35
N LYS A 8 -4.87 -9.08 -4.47
CA LYS A 8 -6.17 -8.44 -4.71
C LYS A 8 -6.04 -6.92 -4.51
N THR A 9 -6.80 -6.13 -5.17
CA THR A 9 -7.07 -4.69 -5.18
C THR A 9 -7.01 -4.15 -6.61
N ASP A 10 -7.33 -2.89 -6.83
CA ASP A 10 -7.31 -2.29 -8.18
C ASP A 10 -5.92 -1.85 -8.62
N PHE A 11 -4.98 -1.69 -7.71
CA PHE A 11 -3.62 -1.26 -8.04
C PHE A 11 -2.91 -2.23 -9.02
N PRO A 12 -2.92 -3.58 -8.83
CA PRO A 12 -2.43 -4.53 -9.82
C PRO A 12 -2.97 -4.33 -11.23
N LYS A 13 -4.28 -4.09 -11.35
CA LYS A 13 -4.92 -3.86 -12.66
C LYS A 13 -4.36 -2.61 -13.36
N LYS A 14 -4.05 -1.54 -12.61
CA LYS A 14 -3.45 -0.32 -13.18
C LYS A 14 -2.05 -0.61 -13.73
N ILE A 15 -1.25 -1.44 -13.02
CA ILE A 15 0.08 -1.86 -13.49
C ILE A 15 -0.05 -2.66 -14.77
N LEU A 16 -0.89 -3.71 -14.79
CA LEU A 16 -1.11 -4.55 -15.95
C LEU A 16 -1.54 -3.74 -17.18
N ASN A 17 -2.50 -2.85 -17.01
CA ASN A 17 -2.97 -2.00 -18.10
C ASN A 17 -1.85 -1.13 -18.68
N LYS A 18 -0.96 -0.62 -17.82
CA LYS A 18 0.18 0.19 -18.27
C LYS A 18 1.21 -0.64 -19.03
N LEU A 19 1.55 -1.84 -18.51
CA LEU A 19 2.49 -2.74 -19.17
C LEU A 19 1.98 -3.19 -20.54
N ARG A 20 0.68 -3.54 -20.63
CA ARG A 20 0.03 -3.90 -21.89
C ARG A 20 0.06 -2.74 -22.90
N LYS A 21 -0.33 -1.52 -22.48
CA LYS A 21 -0.28 -0.33 -23.34
C LYS A 21 1.14 -0.02 -23.85
N ARG A 22 2.17 -0.30 -23.03
CA ARG A 22 3.57 -0.10 -23.41
C ARG A 22 4.21 -1.32 -24.07
N LYS A 23 3.45 -2.39 -24.35
CA LYS A 23 3.92 -3.65 -24.94
C LYS A 23 5.13 -4.27 -24.19
N ILE A 24 5.20 -4.05 -22.85
CA ILE A 24 6.28 -4.59 -22.01
C ILE A 24 6.00 -6.06 -21.71
N LYS A 25 6.96 -6.96 -22.00
CA LYS A 25 6.86 -8.39 -21.72
C LYS A 25 6.83 -8.64 -20.20
N TYR A 26 5.81 -9.37 -19.74
CA TYR A 26 5.61 -9.72 -18.33
C TYR A 26 5.07 -11.14 -18.17
N PHE A 27 5.15 -11.67 -16.96
CA PHE A 27 4.35 -12.79 -16.49
C PHE A 27 3.81 -12.48 -15.08
N ILE A 28 2.77 -13.18 -14.68
CA ILE A 28 2.07 -12.97 -13.42
C ILE A 28 2.24 -14.22 -12.56
N ILE A 29 2.60 -14.00 -11.30
CA ILE A 29 2.44 -14.96 -10.21
C ILE A 29 1.19 -14.50 -9.45
N ASP A 30 0.07 -15.19 -9.72
CA ASP A 30 -1.22 -14.85 -9.08
C ASP A 30 -1.25 -15.42 -7.67
N LEU A 31 -1.16 -14.52 -6.68
CA LEU A 31 -1.19 -14.84 -5.26
C LEU A 31 -2.59 -14.69 -4.65
N THR A 32 -3.62 -14.58 -5.48
CA THR A 32 -5.00 -14.45 -5.01
C THR A 32 -5.66 -15.81 -4.82
N LYS A 33 -6.46 -15.97 -3.77
CA LYS A 33 -7.18 -17.24 -3.52
C LYS A 33 -8.16 -17.62 -4.63
N LYS A 34 -8.64 -16.65 -5.39
CA LYS A 34 -9.67 -16.84 -6.44
C LYS A 34 -9.08 -16.80 -7.85
N ASN A 35 -7.76 -16.83 -8.00
CA ASN A 35 -7.08 -16.74 -9.29
C ASN A 35 -7.62 -15.60 -10.16
N LEU A 36 -7.61 -14.37 -9.61
CA LEU A 36 -8.23 -13.20 -10.23
C LEU A 36 -7.63 -12.85 -11.60
N PHE A 37 -6.42 -13.33 -11.88
CA PHE A 37 -5.70 -13.07 -13.12
C PHE A 37 -5.69 -14.25 -14.09
N LYS A 38 -6.47 -15.33 -13.85
CA LYS A 38 -6.50 -16.55 -14.67
C LYS A 38 -6.84 -16.33 -16.15
N LYS A 39 -7.51 -15.23 -16.50
CA LYS A 39 -7.81 -14.86 -17.88
C LYS A 39 -6.62 -14.29 -18.66
N ASP A 40 -5.51 -13.93 -17.99
CA ASP A 40 -4.30 -13.48 -18.66
C ASP A 40 -3.44 -14.69 -18.99
N LYS A 41 -3.11 -14.87 -20.30
CA LYS A 41 -2.31 -15.99 -20.79
C LYS A 41 -0.92 -16.12 -20.16
N ASN A 42 -0.41 -15.04 -19.58
CA ASN A 42 0.87 -15.01 -18.88
C ASN A 42 0.73 -15.23 -17.37
N SER A 43 -0.44 -15.63 -16.88
CA SER A 43 -0.71 -15.83 -15.47
C SER A 43 -0.44 -17.26 -15.02
N HIS A 44 0.31 -17.37 -13.93
CA HIS A 44 0.63 -18.62 -13.26
C HIS A 44 0.09 -18.58 -11.83
N SER A 45 -0.79 -19.51 -11.49
CA SER A 45 -1.30 -19.67 -10.13
C SER A 45 -0.37 -20.61 -9.36
N ILE A 46 0.48 -20.06 -8.50
CA ILE A 46 1.44 -20.84 -7.73
C ILE A 46 1.16 -20.59 -6.24
N ASN A 47 1.11 -21.66 -5.45
CA ASN A 47 0.99 -21.54 -4.00
C ASN A 47 2.23 -20.85 -3.44
N ILE A 48 2.04 -19.85 -2.58
CA ILE A 48 3.14 -19.04 -2.02
C ILE A 48 4.16 -19.87 -1.24
N GLY A 49 3.78 -21.05 -0.75
CA GLY A 49 4.69 -21.99 -0.07
C GLY A 49 5.61 -22.75 -1.05
N ARG A 50 5.29 -22.82 -2.33
CA ARG A 50 6.11 -23.47 -3.35
C ARG A 50 7.13 -22.51 -3.93
N PHE A 51 8.05 -22.10 -3.07
CA PHE A 51 9.02 -21.07 -3.42
C PHE A 51 10.02 -21.51 -4.49
N GLY A 52 10.34 -22.79 -4.55
CA GLY A 52 11.16 -23.38 -5.61
C GLY A 52 10.48 -23.27 -6.98
N GLN A 53 9.19 -23.57 -7.08
CA GLN A 53 8.44 -23.38 -8.32
C GLN A 53 8.44 -21.92 -8.79
N ILE A 54 8.29 -20.97 -7.83
CA ILE A 54 8.36 -19.54 -8.13
C ILE A 54 9.72 -19.17 -8.71
N LEU A 55 10.81 -19.60 -8.08
CA LEU A 55 12.17 -19.32 -8.54
C LEU A 55 12.48 -19.99 -9.89
N ASN A 56 12.03 -21.23 -10.10
CA ASN A 56 12.19 -21.93 -11.37
C ASN A 56 11.48 -21.17 -12.50
N LEU A 57 10.22 -20.76 -12.30
CA LEU A 57 9.50 -19.94 -13.29
C LEU A 57 10.25 -18.63 -13.60
N ILE A 58 10.76 -17.95 -12.58
CA ILE A 58 11.55 -16.72 -12.77
C ILE A 58 12.78 -16.98 -13.63
N ASN A 59 13.49 -18.09 -13.39
CA ASN A 59 14.69 -18.48 -14.14
C ASN A 59 14.36 -18.91 -15.59
N GLU A 60 13.34 -19.75 -15.81
CA GLU A 60 12.83 -20.13 -17.12
C GLU A 60 12.47 -18.93 -17.99
N LYS A 61 11.83 -17.94 -17.37
CA LYS A 61 11.48 -16.67 -18.03
C LYS A 61 12.67 -15.70 -18.14
N LYS A 62 13.89 -16.10 -17.72
CA LYS A 62 15.10 -15.25 -17.69
C LYS A 62 14.82 -13.89 -17.05
N CYS A 63 14.02 -13.87 -15.99
CA CYS A 63 13.56 -12.65 -15.32
C CYS A 63 14.52 -12.23 -14.21
N ARG A 64 14.93 -10.96 -14.18
CA ARG A 64 15.82 -10.41 -13.13
C ARG A 64 15.16 -9.30 -12.32
N LYS A 65 13.95 -8.89 -12.68
CA LYS A 65 13.25 -7.78 -12.02
C LYS A 65 11.80 -8.16 -11.75
N VAL A 66 11.35 -7.98 -10.52
CA VAL A 66 9.97 -8.26 -10.11
C VAL A 66 9.30 -7.07 -9.43
N ILE A 67 7.97 -7.05 -9.48
CA ILE A 67 7.12 -6.06 -8.84
C ILE A 67 6.13 -6.79 -7.94
N PHE A 68 5.96 -6.29 -6.70
CA PHE A 68 4.87 -6.67 -5.81
C PHE A 68 3.77 -5.63 -5.90
N ALA A 69 2.52 -6.06 -6.05
CA ALA A 69 1.38 -5.15 -6.06
C ALA A 69 0.10 -5.81 -5.52
N GLY A 70 -0.65 -5.03 -4.75
CA GLY A 70 -1.91 -5.47 -4.18
C GLY A 70 -1.78 -6.18 -2.84
N LYS A 71 -2.92 -6.36 -2.16
CA LYS A 71 -2.98 -7.04 -0.87
C LYS A 71 -3.02 -8.55 -1.07
N ILE A 72 -2.15 -9.26 -0.38
CA ILE A 72 -2.13 -10.73 -0.32
C ILE A 72 -2.76 -11.14 1.00
N ASP A 73 -3.68 -12.11 0.97
CA ASP A 73 -4.20 -12.71 2.20
C ASP A 73 -3.12 -13.60 2.81
N LYS A 74 -2.80 -13.35 4.07
CA LYS A 74 -1.87 -14.21 4.82
C LYS A 74 -2.39 -15.64 4.84
N PRO A 75 -1.67 -16.61 4.30
CA PRO A 75 -1.99 -18.00 4.52
C PRO A 75 -1.66 -18.39 5.98
N LYS A 76 -2.43 -19.30 6.56
CA LYS A 76 -1.99 -19.97 7.78
C LYS A 76 -0.76 -20.83 7.44
N ILE A 77 0.33 -20.68 8.20
CA ILE A 77 1.60 -21.40 7.94
C ILE A 77 1.37 -22.91 7.88
N SER A 78 0.50 -23.44 8.76
CA SER A 78 0.12 -24.87 8.78
C SER A 78 -0.63 -25.37 7.53
N LYS A 79 -1.12 -24.46 6.68
CA LYS A 79 -1.83 -24.77 5.43
C LYS A 79 -0.98 -24.51 4.19
N LEU A 80 0.30 -24.15 4.36
CA LEU A 80 1.21 -23.97 3.24
C LEU A 80 1.62 -25.31 2.66
N ARG A 81 1.50 -25.46 1.34
CA ARG A 81 2.09 -26.57 0.60
C ARG A 81 3.51 -26.16 0.25
N LEU A 82 4.49 -26.68 0.97
CA LEU A 82 5.90 -26.34 0.78
C LEU A 82 6.55 -27.29 -0.26
N ASP A 83 7.43 -26.77 -1.08
CA ASP A 83 8.43 -27.52 -1.81
C ASP A 83 9.78 -27.46 -1.06
N ILE A 84 10.82 -28.12 -1.58
CA ILE A 84 12.17 -28.20 -0.94
C ILE A 84 12.70 -26.81 -0.58
N LYS A 85 12.65 -25.83 -1.51
CA LYS A 85 13.08 -24.45 -1.23
C LYS A 85 12.14 -23.75 -0.27
N GLY A 86 10.84 -24.04 -0.32
CA GLY A 86 9.87 -23.58 0.65
C GLY A 86 10.21 -24.04 2.07
N ILE A 87 10.57 -25.33 2.24
CA ILE A 87 11.02 -25.89 3.53
C ILE A 87 12.29 -25.17 4.00
N TYR A 88 13.25 -24.95 3.14
CA TYR A 88 14.50 -24.26 3.47
C TYR A 88 14.29 -22.81 3.95
N TYR A 89 13.38 -22.07 3.32
CA TYR A 89 13.15 -20.64 3.66
C TYR A 89 12.09 -20.42 4.76
N ILE A 90 11.22 -21.41 5.04
CA ILE A 90 10.08 -21.22 5.97
C ILE A 90 10.50 -20.78 7.39
N PRO A 91 11.61 -21.26 7.99
CA PRO A 91 12.04 -20.79 9.31
C PRO A 91 12.29 -19.27 9.36
N ARG A 92 12.88 -18.72 8.31
CA ARG A 92 13.15 -17.27 8.17
C ARG A 92 11.83 -16.49 8.08
N ILE A 93 10.87 -17.01 7.33
CA ILE A 93 9.53 -16.40 7.19
C ILE A 93 8.75 -16.45 8.50
N ILE A 94 8.82 -17.56 9.25
CA ILE A 94 8.18 -17.69 10.57
C ILE A 94 8.78 -16.67 11.55
N LYS A 95 10.11 -16.54 11.59
CA LYS A 95 10.79 -15.53 12.42
C LYS A 95 10.33 -14.11 12.05
N ALA A 96 10.26 -13.79 10.77
CA ALA A 96 9.79 -12.50 10.30
C ALA A 96 8.29 -12.27 10.61
N ALA A 97 7.46 -13.32 10.57
CA ALA A 97 6.03 -13.23 10.84
C ALA A 97 5.71 -12.78 12.27
N LYS A 98 6.56 -13.12 13.25
CA LYS A 98 6.45 -12.63 14.63
C LYS A 98 6.58 -11.11 14.74
N LEU A 99 7.27 -10.48 13.78
CA LEU A 99 7.49 -9.03 13.70
C LEU A 99 6.45 -8.30 12.83
N GLY A 100 5.58 -9.04 12.13
CA GLY A 100 4.49 -8.50 11.32
C GLY A 100 4.74 -8.50 9.80
N ASP A 101 3.73 -8.05 9.03
CA ASP A 101 3.69 -8.16 7.56
C ASP A 101 4.85 -7.47 6.85
N ALA A 102 5.25 -6.30 7.34
CA ALA A 102 6.36 -5.56 6.74
C ALA A 102 7.70 -6.33 6.88
N ALA A 103 7.87 -7.09 7.96
CA ALA A 103 9.04 -7.93 8.16
C ALA A 103 9.04 -9.15 7.24
N ILE A 104 7.87 -9.80 7.06
CA ILE A 104 7.72 -10.90 6.08
C ILE A 104 8.10 -10.42 4.69
N LEU A 105 7.53 -9.29 4.26
CA LEU A 105 7.80 -8.75 2.93
C LEU A 105 9.29 -8.42 2.74
N LYS A 106 9.92 -7.82 3.76
CA LYS A 106 11.35 -7.52 3.74
C LYS A 106 12.19 -8.80 3.63
N GLU A 107 11.79 -9.88 4.30
CA GLU A 107 12.48 -11.16 4.24
C GLU A 107 12.33 -11.80 2.86
N LEU A 108 11.11 -11.77 2.28
CA LEU A 108 10.89 -12.25 0.91
C LEU A 108 11.74 -11.48 -0.11
N ILE A 109 11.90 -10.16 0.06
CA ILE A 109 12.77 -9.35 -0.80
C ILE A 109 14.22 -9.79 -0.68
N LYS A 110 14.72 -10.06 0.53
CA LYS A 110 16.08 -10.57 0.73
C LYS A 110 16.28 -11.93 0.05
N ILE A 111 15.35 -12.87 0.21
CA ILE A 111 15.41 -14.18 -0.42
C ILE A 111 15.46 -14.06 -1.95
N LEU A 112 14.69 -13.14 -2.53
CA LEU A 112 14.73 -12.86 -3.96
C LEU A 112 16.08 -12.25 -4.39
N ASP A 113 16.62 -11.29 -3.61
CA ASP A 113 17.93 -10.68 -3.88
C ASP A 113 19.05 -11.72 -3.82
N GLU A 114 19.03 -12.68 -2.86
CA GLU A 114 19.95 -13.83 -2.75
C GLU A 114 19.90 -14.72 -4.02
N ASN A 115 18.73 -14.82 -4.64
CA ASN A 115 18.51 -15.53 -5.90
C ASN A 115 18.69 -14.64 -7.14
N LYS A 116 19.39 -13.50 -7.02
CA LYS A 116 19.69 -12.55 -8.11
C LYS A 116 18.45 -11.96 -8.79
N VAL A 117 17.33 -11.86 -8.06
CA VAL A 117 16.06 -11.28 -8.52
C VAL A 117 15.80 -9.98 -7.79
N LYS A 118 15.90 -8.85 -8.48
CA LYS A 118 15.75 -7.51 -7.91
C LYS A 118 14.28 -7.10 -7.82
N VAL A 119 13.84 -6.73 -6.64
CA VAL A 119 12.52 -6.10 -6.46
C VAL A 119 12.61 -4.62 -6.81
N ILE A 120 11.83 -4.18 -7.78
CA ILE A 120 11.74 -2.78 -8.19
C ILE A 120 10.46 -2.12 -7.65
N LYS A 121 10.42 -0.78 -7.66
CA LYS A 121 9.28 -0.03 -7.13
C LYS A 121 7.98 -0.44 -7.80
N SER A 122 6.94 -0.67 -7.01
CA SER A 122 5.62 -1.08 -7.50
C SER A 122 4.98 -0.09 -8.48
N ASN A 123 5.33 1.19 -8.38
CA ASN A 123 4.89 2.24 -9.30
C ASN A 123 5.92 2.60 -10.38
N PHE A 124 6.94 1.76 -10.62
CA PHE A 124 8.01 2.06 -11.58
C PHE A 124 7.47 2.41 -12.98
N TYR A 125 6.48 1.66 -13.46
CA TYR A 125 5.83 1.93 -14.75
C TYR A 125 4.67 2.93 -14.68
N ASN A 126 4.26 3.29 -13.46
CA ASN A 126 3.14 4.20 -13.19
C ASN A 126 3.55 5.28 -12.18
N PRO A 127 4.60 6.10 -12.47
CA PRO A 127 5.06 7.11 -11.51
C PRO A 127 3.98 8.15 -11.19
N GLU A 128 3.03 8.37 -12.11
CA GLU A 128 1.87 9.24 -11.97
C GLU A 128 0.90 8.81 -10.85
N LEU A 129 0.97 7.56 -10.41
CA LEU A 129 0.17 7.08 -9.26
C LEU A 129 0.67 7.59 -7.91
N THR A 130 1.77 8.32 -7.87
CA THR A 130 2.22 9.01 -6.65
C THR A 130 2.17 10.52 -6.84
N LEU A 131 1.85 11.24 -5.77
CA LEU A 131 1.74 12.70 -5.81
C LEU A 131 3.01 13.37 -5.29
N SER A 132 3.38 14.50 -5.89
CA SER A 132 4.41 15.40 -5.38
C SER A 132 3.86 16.26 -4.24
N LYS A 133 4.73 17.02 -3.53
CA LYS A 133 4.31 17.98 -2.52
C LYS A 133 3.37 19.02 -3.13
N GLY A 134 2.31 19.36 -2.40
CA GLY A 134 1.35 20.40 -2.79
C GLY A 134 -0.04 20.14 -2.25
N ASN A 135 -0.92 21.09 -2.49
CA ASN A 135 -2.35 20.94 -2.28
C ASN A 135 -3.00 20.63 -3.64
N TYR A 136 -3.84 19.60 -3.70
CA TYR A 136 -4.41 19.08 -4.95
C TYR A 136 -5.88 19.42 -5.16
N THR A 137 -6.46 20.16 -4.23
CA THR A 137 -7.89 20.52 -4.20
C THR A 137 -8.07 22.01 -4.02
N ASN A 138 -9.26 22.53 -4.35
CA ASN A 138 -9.61 23.95 -4.14
C ASN A 138 -9.58 24.28 -2.63
N SER A 139 -10.08 23.39 -1.79
CA SER A 139 -10.00 23.54 -0.33
C SER A 139 -8.55 23.34 0.13
N LYS A 140 -8.11 24.15 1.10
CA LYS A 140 -6.81 24.09 1.74
C LYS A 140 -6.98 23.88 3.25
N PRO A 141 -5.97 23.30 3.95
CA PRO A 141 -6.04 23.19 5.39
C PRO A 141 -6.03 24.57 6.07
N SER A 142 -6.97 24.82 6.99
CA SER A 142 -7.02 26.00 7.85
C SER A 142 -5.90 25.96 8.91
N LYS A 143 -5.68 27.06 9.65
CA LYS A 143 -4.75 27.09 10.80
C LYS A 143 -5.07 25.98 11.80
N PHE A 144 -6.35 25.76 12.10
CA PHE A 144 -6.80 24.69 12.99
C PHE A 144 -6.49 23.29 12.43
N ASN A 145 -6.70 23.10 11.13
CA ASN A 145 -6.34 21.84 10.45
C ASN A 145 -4.84 21.57 10.52
N LEU A 146 -3.99 22.59 10.39
CA LEU A 146 -2.55 22.43 10.50
C LEU A 146 -2.13 21.94 11.90
N MET A 147 -2.80 22.38 12.98
CA MET A 147 -2.58 21.85 14.33
C MET A 147 -2.93 20.35 14.40
N ASN A 148 -4.08 19.94 13.87
CA ASN A 148 -4.48 18.54 13.81
C ASN A 148 -3.47 17.70 13.00
N ILE A 149 -3.00 18.22 11.87
CA ILE A 149 -1.98 17.58 11.03
C ILE A 149 -0.67 17.39 11.81
N LYS A 150 -0.20 18.43 12.52
CA LYS A 150 1.02 18.36 13.35
C LYS A 150 0.92 17.28 14.42
N ILE A 151 -0.21 17.21 15.13
CA ILE A 151 -0.47 16.20 16.16
C ILE A 151 -0.42 14.79 15.55
N GLY A 152 -1.14 14.56 14.45
CA GLY A 152 -1.17 13.25 13.81
C GLY A 152 0.19 12.81 13.27
N ILE A 153 0.95 13.71 12.64
CA ILE A 153 2.31 13.42 12.17
C ILE A 153 3.25 13.06 13.34
N ASN A 154 3.20 13.84 14.42
CA ASN A 154 4.04 13.58 15.61
C ASN A 154 3.66 12.24 16.26
N THR A 155 2.36 11.91 16.30
CA THR A 155 1.91 10.60 16.78
C THR A 155 2.45 9.47 15.90
N LEU A 156 2.33 9.56 14.57
CA LEU A 156 2.88 8.55 13.65
C LEU A 156 4.39 8.39 13.77
N LYS A 157 5.13 9.48 14.07
CA LYS A 157 6.59 9.42 14.32
C LYS A 157 6.95 8.63 15.58
N LYS A 158 6.12 8.69 16.63
CA LYS A 158 6.35 8.01 17.91
C LYS A 158 5.95 6.53 17.87
N ILE A 159 5.07 6.12 16.95
CA ILE A 159 4.63 4.73 16.84
C ILE A 159 5.80 3.82 16.48
N ASN A 160 5.87 2.67 17.16
CA ASN A 160 6.87 1.64 16.88
C ASN A 160 6.86 1.24 15.40
N SER A 161 8.05 1.09 14.84
CA SER A 161 8.27 0.82 13.42
C SER A 161 7.71 -0.52 12.91
N TYR A 162 7.43 -1.46 13.81
CA TYR A 162 6.80 -2.76 13.49
C TYR A 162 5.28 -2.77 13.66
N ASN A 163 4.70 -1.68 14.19
CA ASN A 163 3.25 -1.59 14.37
C ASN A 163 2.53 -1.52 13.02
N HIS A 164 1.28 -2.03 12.98
CA HIS A 164 0.43 -2.01 11.78
C HIS A 164 -0.05 -0.61 11.37
N VAL A 165 0.08 0.39 12.25
CA VAL A 165 -0.46 1.73 12.04
C VAL A 165 0.24 2.46 10.91
N GLN A 166 -0.50 2.73 9.84
CA GLN A 166 -0.11 3.61 8.73
C GLN A 166 -1.01 4.85 8.64
N GLY A 167 -2.14 4.84 9.34
CA GLY A 167 -3.15 5.86 9.28
C GLY A 167 -3.69 6.25 10.66
N LEU A 168 -4.02 7.52 10.79
CA LEU A 168 -4.67 8.10 11.96
C LEU A 168 -5.80 9.01 11.50
N ILE A 169 -6.84 9.14 12.34
CA ILE A 169 -7.85 10.19 12.19
C ILE A 169 -7.72 11.12 13.39
N VAL A 170 -7.55 12.41 13.08
CA VAL A 170 -7.42 13.49 14.08
C VAL A 170 -8.62 14.39 13.97
N ARG A 171 -9.23 14.72 15.11
CA ARG A 171 -10.37 15.65 15.24
C ARG A 171 -10.20 16.43 16.54
N ASN A 172 -10.42 17.75 16.51
CA ASN A 172 -10.33 18.62 17.69
C ASN A 172 -9.04 18.37 18.52
N LYS A 173 -7.89 18.34 17.85
CA LYS A 173 -6.55 18.11 18.45
C LYS A 173 -6.41 16.74 19.14
N LYS A 174 -7.36 15.80 18.95
CA LYS A 174 -7.29 14.44 19.54
C LYS A 174 -7.21 13.39 18.44
N ILE A 175 -6.46 12.32 18.70
CA ILE A 175 -6.46 11.12 17.86
C ILE A 175 -7.71 10.33 18.18
N ILE A 176 -8.68 10.31 17.24
CA ILE A 176 -9.96 9.63 17.46
C ILE A 176 -9.98 8.19 16.94
N SER A 177 -9.07 7.85 16.02
CA SER A 177 -8.91 6.46 15.56
C SER A 177 -7.51 6.21 15.02
N ARG A 178 -7.06 4.95 15.13
CA ARG A 178 -5.78 4.45 14.60
C ARG A 178 -6.03 3.24 13.71
N GLU A 179 -5.29 3.14 12.62
CA GLU A 179 -5.38 1.98 11.73
C GLU A 179 -4.92 0.71 12.44
N THR A 180 -5.67 -0.36 12.24
CA THR A 180 -5.34 -1.70 12.73
C THR A 180 -5.05 -2.63 11.56
N GLU A 181 -4.83 -3.91 11.79
CA GLU A 181 -4.72 -4.96 10.76
C GLU A 181 -5.94 -5.00 9.83
N LYS A 182 -7.11 -4.55 10.31
CA LYS A 182 -8.35 -4.48 9.54
C LYS A 182 -8.31 -3.40 8.44
N GLY A 183 -7.31 -2.50 8.48
CA GLY A 183 -7.02 -1.51 7.45
C GLY A 183 -7.84 -0.23 7.52
N THR A 184 -7.51 0.73 6.64
CA THR A 184 -8.03 2.10 6.61
C THR A 184 -9.57 2.16 6.52
N LYS A 185 -10.18 1.30 5.70
CA LYS A 185 -11.65 1.29 5.54
C LYS A 185 -12.36 1.05 6.87
N LYS A 186 -11.94 0.03 7.61
CA LYS A 186 -12.53 -0.29 8.92
C LYS A 186 -12.24 0.80 9.96
N MET A 187 -11.04 1.40 9.92
CA MET A 187 -10.71 2.56 10.76
C MET A 187 -11.67 3.72 10.52
N ILE A 188 -11.92 4.09 9.26
CA ILE A 188 -12.86 5.18 8.93
C ILE A 188 -14.28 4.83 9.37
N GLN A 189 -14.73 3.60 9.11
CA GLN A 189 -16.07 3.14 9.46
C GLN A 189 -16.33 3.03 10.97
N SER A 190 -15.29 2.97 11.81
CA SER A 190 -15.43 2.83 13.26
C SER A 190 -15.66 4.14 13.99
N ILE A 191 -15.53 5.30 13.32
CA ILE A 191 -15.75 6.59 13.97
C ILE A 191 -17.18 7.08 13.78
N LYS A 192 -17.69 7.78 14.81
CA LYS A 192 -18.98 8.46 14.73
C LYS A 192 -18.93 9.62 13.72
N LYS A 193 -20.00 9.74 12.94
CA LYS A 193 -20.19 10.87 12.02
C LYS A 193 -20.30 12.16 12.82
N ASP A 194 -19.51 13.16 12.42
CA ASP A 194 -19.58 14.50 12.98
C ASP A 194 -19.26 15.49 11.86
N LYS A 195 -20.28 16.24 11.43
CA LYS A 195 -20.13 17.24 10.37
C LYS A 195 -19.67 18.59 10.92
N ASN A 196 -20.01 18.89 12.15
CA ASN A 196 -19.70 20.17 12.79
C ASN A 196 -18.23 20.25 13.20
N ASN A 197 -17.64 19.08 13.52
CA ASN A 197 -16.22 18.96 13.87
C ASN A 197 -15.52 17.99 12.90
N PRO A 198 -15.14 18.46 11.71
CA PRO A 198 -14.59 17.57 10.70
C PRO A 198 -13.22 17.02 11.09
N GLY A 199 -13.00 15.74 10.77
CA GLY A 199 -11.74 15.06 11.01
C GLY A 199 -10.78 15.17 9.85
N ILE A 200 -9.51 14.79 10.10
CA ILE A 200 -8.46 14.69 9.10
C ILE A 200 -7.87 13.28 9.10
N LEU A 201 -7.83 12.64 7.96
CA LEU A 201 -7.12 11.38 7.74
C LEU A 201 -5.66 11.68 7.40
N ILE A 202 -4.72 11.17 8.19
CA ILE A 202 -3.29 11.22 7.91
C ILE A 202 -2.80 9.81 7.62
N LYS A 203 -2.22 9.57 6.43
CA LYS A 203 -1.78 8.24 6.04
C LYS A 203 -0.37 8.27 5.45
N PHE A 204 0.57 7.68 6.18
CA PHE A 204 1.98 7.62 5.84
C PHE A 204 2.49 6.18 5.83
N PRO A 205 3.54 5.85 5.09
CA PRO A 205 4.20 4.56 5.23
C PRO A 205 4.84 4.42 6.62
N LYS A 206 4.93 3.19 7.09
CA LYS A 206 5.64 2.85 8.33
C LYS A 206 7.14 3.16 8.20
N LYS A 207 7.83 3.38 9.33
CA LYS A 207 9.26 3.74 9.32
C LYS A 207 10.16 2.71 8.63
N LYS A 208 9.90 1.42 8.82
CA LYS A 208 10.70 0.30 8.29
C LYS A 208 10.04 -0.41 7.11
N GLN A 209 9.00 0.18 6.51
CA GLN A 209 8.33 -0.36 5.33
C GLN A 209 9.23 -0.30 4.11
N ASP A 210 9.31 -1.37 3.34
CA ASP A 210 10.00 -1.35 2.06
C ASP A 210 9.13 -0.68 1.00
N LEU A 211 9.49 0.56 0.67
CA LEU A 211 8.74 1.40 -0.28
C LEU A 211 8.85 0.91 -1.74
N ARG A 212 9.64 -0.14 -2.02
CA ARG A 212 9.65 -0.76 -3.35
C ARG A 212 8.39 -1.59 -3.56
N ALA A 213 7.96 -2.31 -2.53
CA ALA A 213 6.92 -3.33 -2.63
C ALA A 213 5.60 -2.95 -1.94
N ASP A 214 5.64 -2.11 -0.90
CA ASP A 214 4.46 -1.77 -0.11
C ASP A 214 4.34 -0.26 0.06
N LEU A 215 3.37 0.35 -0.63
CA LEU A 215 3.02 1.76 -0.50
C LEU A 215 1.57 1.87 -0.03
N PRO A 216 1.31 2.69 1.02
CA PRO A 216 -0.05 2.97 1.45
C PRO A 216 -0.88 3.51 0.29
N THR A 217 -2.06 2.94 0.08
CA THR A 217 -2.92 3.29 -1.06
C THR A 217 -4.14 4.07 -0.60
N ILE A 218 -4.49 5.11 -1.35
CA ILE A 218 -5.69 5.93 -1.23
C ILE A 218 -6.34 6.02 -2.62
N GLY A 219 -7.65 6.14 -2.67
CA GLY A 219 -8.41 6.33 -3.91
C GLY A 219 -9.79 6.88 -3.64
N LEU A 220 -10.62 6.92 -4.69
CA LEU A 220 -11.97 7.48 -4.65
C LEU A 220 -12.85 6.86 -3.54
N ASP A 221 -12.75 5.55 -3.34
CA ASP A 221 -13.54 4.88 -2.30
C ASP A 221 -13.17 5.32 -0.89
N THR A 222 -11.87 5.57 -0.65
CA THR A 222 -11.42 6.15 0.64
C THR A 222 -12.02 7.54 0.86
N LEU A 223 -12.07 8.38 -0.18
CA LEU A 223 -12.68 9.71 -0.11
C LEU A 223 -14.17 9.64 0.18
N LYS A 224 -14.88 8.71 -0.48
CA LYS A 224 -16.31 8.45 -0.21
C LYS A 224 -16.55 8.02 1.24
N ASP A 225 -15.72 7.11 1.75
CA ASP A 225 -15.83 6.68 3.15
C ASP A 225 -15.54 7.84 4.13
N CYS A 226 -14.52 8.67 3.84
CA CYS A 226 -14.21 9.88 4.60
C CYS A 226 -15.40 10.85 4.67
N LYS A 227 -16.03 11.13 3.51
CA LYS A 227 -17.22 12.03 3.47
C LYS A 227 -18.37 11.54 4.35
N LYS A 228 -18.62 10.22 4.37
CA LYS A 228 -19.71 9.63 5.16
C LYS A 228 -19.60 9.93 6.65
N VAL A 229 -18.40 10.05 7.19
CA VAL A 229 -18.12 10.20 8.62
C VAL A 229 -17.64 11.60 9.02
N GLY A 230 -17.69 12.57 8.09
CA GLY A 230 -17.30 13.96 8.37
C GLY A 230 -15.79 14.18 8.42
N ILE A 231 -15.02 13.47 7.59
CA ILE A 231 -13.62 13.79 7.35
C ILE A 231 -13.53 14.73 6.14
N ASN A 232 -12.97 15.92 6.36
CA ASN A 232 -12.83 16.96 5.33
C ASN A 232 -11.37 17.19 4.90
N GLY A 233 -10.43 16.37 5.35
CA GLY A 233 -9.04 16.49 4.96
C GLY A 233 -8.31 15.16 4.87
N ILE A 234 -7.43 15.05 3.87
CA ILE A 234 -6.51 13.92 3.70
C ILE A 234 -5.10 14.44 3.57
N VAL A 235 -4.19 13.87 4.35
CA VAL A 235 -2.77 14.22 4.34
C VAL A 235 -1.95 12.98 4.02
N LEU A 236 -1.13 13.07 2.96
CA LEU A 236 -0.30 11.98 2.47
C LEU A 236 1.16 12.42 2.41
N LYS A 237 2.06 11.44 2.28
CA LYS A 237 3.49 11.69 2.15
C LYS A 237 3.91 11.69 0.67
N ALA A 238 4.59 12.73 0.25
CA ALA A 238 5.03 12.92 -1.14
C ALA A 238 5.83 11.72 -1.67
N LYS A 239 5.48 11.25 -2.87
CA LYS A 239 6.11 10.11 -3.56
C LYS A 239 6.09 8.78 -2.81
N GLN A 240 5.34 8.68 -1.68
CA GLN A 240 5.32 7.51 -0.81
C GLN A 240 3.91 6.96 -0.52
N ASN A 241 2.92 7.43 -1.26
CA ASN A 241 1.56 6.90 -1.26
C ASN A 241 1.11 6.65 -2.69
N ILE A 242 0.41 5.54 -2.94
CA ILE A 242 -0.32 5.33 -4.19
C ILE A 242 -1.64 6.08 -4.11
N PHE A 243 -1.92 6.89 -5.12
CA PHE A 243 -3.15 7.64 -5.26
C PHE A 243 -3.90 7.18 -6.52
N LEU A 244 -4.93 6.38 -6.34
CA LEU A 244 -5.71 5.79 -7.42
C LEU A 244 -6.77 6.77 -7.94
N ASP A 245 -7.08 6.65 -9.23
CA ASP A 245 -8.14 7.42 -9.91
C ASP A 245 -8.05 8.93 -9.61
N LYS A 246 -6.85 9.49 -9.79
CA LYS A 246 -6.48 10.85 -9.39
C LYS A 246 -7.53 11.88 -9.80
N GLU A 247 -7.90 11.96 -11.07
CA GLU A 247 -8.85 12.96 -11.58
C GLU A 247 -10.23 12.83 -10.93
N LYS A 248 -10.78 11.60 -10.90
CA LYS A 248 -12.07 11.31 -10.26
C LYS A 248 -12.03 11.62 -8.76
N SER A 249 -10.94 11.29 -8.11
CA SER A 249 -10.72 11.53 -6.67
C SER A 249 -10.66 13.02 -6.36
N ILE A 250 -9.91 13.81 -7.14
CA ILE A 250 -9.78 15.27 -6.97
C ILE A 250 -11.13 15.94 -7.26
N LYS A 251 -11.81 15.57 -8.35
CA LYS A 251 -13.15 16.09 -8.68
C LYS A 251 -14.15 15.82 -7.57
N PHE A 252 -14.16 14.61 -7.01
CA PHE A 252 -15.01 14.27 -5.87
C PHE A 252 -14.64 15.08 -4.61
N ALA A 253 -13.36 15.22 -4.31
CA ALA A 253 -12.87 15.98 -3.17
C ALA A 253 -13.27 17.46 -3.26
N ASN A 254 -13.12 18.10 -4.43
CA ASN A 254 -13.53 19.49 -4.65
C ASN A 254 -15.04 19.69 -4.45
N ARG A 255 -15.88 18.81 -5.01
CA ARG A 255 -17.34 18.86 -4.84
C ARG A 255 -17.80 18.70 -3.39
N ASN A 256 -16.98 18.05 -2.55
CA ASN A 256 -17.31 17.76 -1.15
C ASN A 256 -16.45 18.56 -0.17
N GLN A 257 -15.73 19.58 -0.62
CA GLN A 257 -14.88 20.46 0.20
C GLN A 257 -13.85 19.69 1.04
N ILE A 258 -13.31 18.57 0.49
CA ILE A 258 -12.27 17.78 1.14
C ILE A 258 -10.93 18.26 0.61
N PHE A 259 -10.03 18.73 1.48
CA PHE A 259 -8.68 19.05 1.04
C PHE A 259 -7.81 17.79 0.94
N ILE A 260 -6.90 17.78 -0.06
CA ILE A 260 -5.88 16.75 -0.24
C ILE A 260 -4.53 17.43 -0.22
N ASN A 261 -3.80 17.27 0.87
CA ASN A 261 -2.51 17.91 1.10
C ASN A 261 -1.39 16.89 1.14
N ILE A 262 -0.37 17.08 0.32
CA ILE A 262 0.78 16.19 0.17
C ILE A 262 2.01 16.87 0.73
N ILE A 263 2.67 16.24 1.71
CA ILE A 263 3.76 16.86 2.44
C ILE A 263 5.08 16.09 2.32
N TRP A 264 6.21 16.82 2.48
CA TRP A 264 7.54 16.24 2.65
C TRP A 264 7.90 16.10 4.14
N LYS A 265 8.84 15.21 4.46
CA LYS A 265 9.30 14.93 5.82
C LYS A 265 9.92 16.15 6.56
N LYS A 266 10.43 17.17 5.83
CA LYS A 266 11.32 18.20 6.37
C LYS A 266 10.71 19.56 6.76
N LYS A 267 9.42 19.85 6.54
CA LYS A 267 8.89 21.22 6.68
C LYS A 267 7.64 21.38 7.57
N TYR A 268 7.59 20.68 8.70
CA TYR A 268 6.67 21.04 9.82
C TYR A 268 7.45 21.02 11.13
N LEU A 269 8.59 21.70 11.12
CA LEU A 269 9.26 22.21 12.31
C LEU A 269 8.97 23.71 12.30
N PHE A 270 7.90 24.11 12.93
CA PHE A 270 7.69 25.41 13.51
C PHE A 270 7.57 25.24 15.00
#